data_02c4eab51bb4d1f8184d4c5fdd5705c6
#
_entry.id   02c4eab51bb4d1f8184d4c5fdd5705c6
#
_cell.length_a   1.000
_cell.length_b   1.000
_cell.length_c   1.000
_cell.angle_alpha   90.00
_cell.angle_beta   90.00
_cell.angle_gamma   90.00
#
_symmetry.space_group_name_H-M   'P 1'
#
loop_
_entity.id
_entity.type
_entity.pdbx_description
1 polymer ?
#
loop_
_entity_poly.entity_id
_entity_poly.type
_entity_poly.pdbx_seq_one_letter_code
_entity_poly.pdbx_strand_id
1 'polypeptide(L)'
;MLKKNTYRYFFAFFLILGASLVAQAQVRNTITVQELYNEYNAKPIAGTVSVQQLIAESTPVAGTVSVRELQAEQNATGLPVNISTTLPRMSPELALDAYFRRTQRQTLQLGAYTAKTIIEADLPSTSQHGEFELMRSFSAPNSLKFQPVRFEGDGFVKSNVIVRLLQSETSHVEKNEAHTTAINDSNYKFSFKGDDQIGGRVVHVYAVKPRTKRVGLFKGNIFIDVTTGSLVRAEGEFVKSPSVFIKKIEFVQDFVDVGGFTLPVHMHSVADTRVYGKAIVEVDNRGYQARPVDAMAAQQSLASIGN
;
A
#
# COMPACT_ATOMS: atom_id res chain seq x y z
N MET A 1 -4.86 11.66 44.69
CA MET A 1 -5.87 11.59 43.61
C MET A 1 -5.19 11.91 42.27
N LEU A 2 -4.23 11.07 41.82
CA LEU A 2 -3.40 11.30 40.60
C LEU A 2 -2.89 9.97 40.06
N LYS A 3 -3.79 9.08 39.58
CA LYS A 3 -3.40 7.77 38.99
C LYS A 3 -4.27 7.31 37.82
N LYS A 4 -5.08 8.18 37.17
CA LYS A 4 -6.00 7.78 36.10
C LYS A 4 -5.55 8.09 34.68
N ASN A 5 -4.44 8.76 34.45
CA ASN A 5 -4.08 9.24 33.10
C ASN A 5 -2.86 8.56 32.46
N THR A 6 -2.17 7.66 33.16
CA THR A 6 -0.89 7.10 32.71
C THR A 6 -1.04 5.90 31.75
N TYR A 7 -2.24 5.30 31.65
CA TYR A 7 -2.49 4.13 30.80
C TYR A 7 -2.95 4.45 29.38
N ARG A 8 -3.12 5.73 29.02
CA ARG A 8 -3.71 6.12 27.72
C ARG A 8 -2.79 6.00 26.51
N TYR A 9 -1.51 5.68 26.69
CA TYR A 9 -0.53 5.67 25.59
C TYR A 9 0.08 4.29 25.29
N PHE A 10 -0.56 3.21 25.72
CA PHE A 10 0.12 1.91 25.79
C PHE A 10 0.31 1.19 24.45
N PHE A 11 -0.51 1.41 23.43
CA PHE A 11 -0.51 0.59 22.22
C PHE A 11 -0.79 1.33 20.89
N ALA A 12 -0.57 2.60 20.82
CA ALA A 12 -1.03 3.44 19.72
C ALA A 12 -0.25 3.32 18.40
N PHE A 13 0.39 2.15 18.04
CA PHE A 13 1.36 2.29 16.97
C PHE A 13 1.56 1.11 15.99
N PHE A 14 0.63 0.20 15.86
CA PHE A 14 0.91 -1.06 15.17
C PHE A 14 0.65 -1.10 13.65
N LEU A 15 -0.03 -0.16 13.03
CA LEU A 15 -0.52 -0.31 11.64
C LEU A 15 -0.16 0.82 10.68
N ILE A 16 0.94 1.52 10.91
CA ILE A 16 1.36 2.64 10.06
C ILE A 16 1.77 2.21 8.64
N LEU A 17 2.19 0.98 8.46
CA LEU A 17 2.59 0.46 7.15
C LEU A 17 1.41 0.20 6.19
N GLY A 18 0.21 -0.07 6.71
CA GLY A 18 -0.98 -0.31 5.88
C GLY A 18 -1.72 0.95 5.47
N ALA A 19 -1.55 2.05 6.21
CA ALA A 19 -2.24 3.33 5.98
C ALA A 19 -1.41 4.33 5.17
N SER A 20 -0.24 3.95 4.67
CA SER A 20 0.70 4.83 3.93
C SER A 20 0.18 5.37 2.59
N LEU A 21 -1.13 5.41 2.37
CA LEU A 21 -1.67 5.47 1.02
C LEU A 21 -2.42 6.74 0.67
N VAL A 22 -2.50 7.74 1.55
CA VAL A 22 -3.20 8.98 1.21
C VAL A 22 -2.39 10.20 1.66
N ALA A 23 -1.36 10.57 0.90
CA ALA A 23 -0.78 11.89 0.95
C ALA A 23 -1.39 12.73 -0.17
N GLN A 24 -2.34 13.60 0.14
CA GLN A 24 -2.71 14.68 -0.77
C GLN A 24 -1.55 15.70 -0.80
N ALA A 25 -0.92 15.85 -1.95
CA ALA A 25 -0.15 17.05 -2.23
C ALA A 25 -1.14 18.22 -2.22
N GLN A 26 -1.04 19.13 -1.25
CA GLN A 26 -1.68 20.44 -1.35
C GLN A 26 -0.99 21.21 -2.49
N VAL A 27 -1.56 21.13 -3.67
CA VAL A 27 -1.26 22.06 -4.75
C VAL A 27 -1.90 23.40 -4.36
N ARG A 28 -1.08 24.34 -3.85
CA ARG A 28 -1.45 25.74 -3.80
C ARG A 28 -1.42 26.26 -5.25
N ASN A 29 -2.54 26.32 -5.82
CA ASN A 29 -3.08 27.02 -6.99
C ASN A 29 -4.04 26.08 -7.68
N THR A 30 -5.30 26.17 -7.32
CA THR A 30 -6.39 25.54 -8.05
C THR A 30 -6.57 26.27 -9.37
N ILE A 31 -5.92 25.76 -10.42
CA ILE A 31 -6.36 26.00 -11.79
C ILE A 31 -7.55 25.05 -11.99
N THR A 32 -8.71 25.56 -12.34
CA THR A 32 -9.88 24.72 -12.60
C THR A 32 -9.65 23.87 -13.85
N VAL A 33 -10.24 22.67 -13.89
CA VAL A 33 -10.19 21.77 -15.06
C VAL A 33 -10.64 22.51 -16.33
N GLN A 34 -11.54 23.48 -16.18
CA GLN A 34 -12.03 24.31 -17.29
C GLN A 34 -10.97 25.29 -17.81
N GLU A 35 -10.12 25.84 -16.95
CA GLU A 35 -8.99 26.67 -17.33
C GLU A 35 -7.90 25.88 -18.04
N LEU A 36 -7.57 24.68 -17.53
CA LEU A 36 -6.67 23.74 -18.19
C LEU A 36 -7.18 23.31 -19.58
N TYR A 37 -8.48 23.02 -19.69
CA TYR A 37 -9.11 22.64 -20.95
C TYR A 37 -9.10 23.79 -21.96
N ASN A 38 -9.35 25.02 -21.50
CA ASN A 38 -9.32 26.24 -22.35
C ASN A 38 -7.88 26.61 -22.74
N GLU A 39 -6.90 26.44 -21.87
CA GLU A 39 -5.48 26.66 -22.15
C GLU A 39 -4.92 25.64 -23.14
N TYR A 40 -5.34 24.37 -23.03
CA TYR A 40 -4.95 23.31 -23.96
C TYR A 40 -5.56 23.46 -25.35
N ASN A 41 -6.78 24.02 -25.46
CA ASN A 41 -7.47 24.22 -26.74
C ASN A 41 -7.23 25.61 -27.36
N ALA A 42 -6.56 26.52 -26.68
CA ALA A 42 -6.48 27.93 -27.11
C ALA A 42 -5.40 28.27 -28.15
N LYS A 43 -4.39 27.41 -28.39
CA LYS A 43 -3.44 27.59 -29.51
C LYS A 43 -2.86 26.25 -29.97
N PRO A 44 -2.98 25.88 -31.26
CA PRO A 44 -2.15 24.79 -31.80
C PRO A 44 -0.69 25.23 -31.76
N ILE A 45 0.15 24.48 -31.04
CA ILE A 45 1.59 24.69 -31.06
C ILE A 45 2.06 24.33 -32.48
N ALA A 46 2.64 25.29 -33.17
CA ALA A 46 3.19 25.06 -34.50
C ALA A 46 4.21 23.93 -34.44
N GLY A 47 3.94 22.80 -35.12
CA GLY A 47 4.77 21.60 -35.11
C GLY A 47 4.16 20.35 -34.45
N THR A 48 2.96 20.43 -33.87
CA THR A 48 2.24 19.23 -33.40
C THR A 48 1.57 18.51 -34.58
N VAL A 49 2.08 17.32 -34.89
CA VAL A 49 1.47 16.42 -35.89
C VAL A 49 0.46 15.53 -35.17
N SER A 50 -0.76 15.39 -35.71
CA SER A 50 -1.74 14.49 -35.13
C SER A 50 -1.29 13.01 -35.25
N VAL A 51 -1.72 12.16 -34.32
CA VAL A 51 -1.42 10.70 -34.38
C VAL A 51 -1.88 10.11 -35.71
N GLN A 52 -2.98 10.61 -36.27
CA GLN A 52 -3.49 10.20 -37.60
C GLN A 52 -2.56 10.61 -38.75
N GLN A 53 -1.92 11.80 -38.69
CA GLN A 53 -0.91 12.21 -39.62
C GLN A 53 0.37 11.39 -39.54
N LEU A 54 0.82 11.05 -38.30
CA LEU A 54 1.95 10.17 -38.08
C LEU A 54 1.71 8.75 -38.64
N ILE A 55 0.47 8.25 -38.54
CA ILE A 55 0.10 6.95 -39.13
C ILE A 55 0.04 7.01 -40.65
N ALA A 56 -0.40 8.13 -41.23
CA ALA A 56 -0.47 8.33 -42.69
C ALA A 56 0.91 8.55 -43.33
N GLU A 57 1.86 9.16 -42.62
CA GLU A 57 3.21 9.43 -43.07
C GLU A 57 4.22 8.30 -42.82
N SER A 58 3.83 7.25 -42.05
CA SER A 58 4.66 6.07 -41.83
C SER A 58 4.74 5.22 -43.10
N THR A 59 5.66 5.59 -44.02
CA THR A 59 6.11 4.65 -45.07
C THR A 59 6.70 3.44 -44.41
N PRO A 60 6.32 2.20 -44.80
CA PRO A 60 6.89 0.99 -44.22
C PRO A 60 8.40 0.99 -44.48
N VAL A 61 9.18 0.99 -43.42
CA VAL A 61 10.64 0.83 -43.53
C VAL A 61 10.89 -0.55 -44.10
N ALA A 62 11.60 -0.63 -45.24
CA ALA A 62 11.95 -1.89 -45.85
C ALA A 62 12.69 -2.77 -44.83
N GLY A 63 12.10 -3.93 -44.47
CA GLY A 63 12.60 -4.85 -43.45
C GLY A 63 11.77 -4.98 -42.18
N THR A 64 10.70 -4.19 -42.01
CA THR A 64 9.75 -4.43 -40.93
C THR A 64 8.67 -5.43 -41.32
N VAL A 65 8.71 -6.59 -40.70
CA VAL A 65 7.66 -7.63 -40.85
C VAL A 65 6.48 -7.27 -39.94
N SER A 66 5.27 -7.26 -40.49
CA SER A 66 4.09 -6.99 -39.67
C SER A 66 3.81 -8.14 -38.71
N VAL A 67 3.21 -7.85 -37.54
CA VAL A 67 2.83 -8.89 -36.56
C VAL A 67 1.95 -9.97 -37.21
N ARG A 68 1.14 -9.61 -38.23
CA ARG A 68 0.30 -10.54 -38.99
C ARG A 68 1.12 -11.48 -39.87
N GLU A 69 2.21 -11.00 -40.47
CA GLU A 69 3.12 -11.84 -41.29
C GLU A 69 3.91 -12.79 -40.41
N LEU A 70 4.38 -12.34 -39.23
CA LEU A 70 5.01 -13.22 -38.25
C LEU A 70 4.04 -14.31 -37.73
N GLN A 71 2.77 -13.95 -37.49
CA GLN A 71 1.76 -14.93 -37.11
C GLN A 71 1.41 -15.93 -38.23
N ALA A 72 1.39 -15.48 -39.48
CA ALA A 72 1.15 -16.36 -40.63
C ALA A 72 2.32 -17.32 -40.87
N GLU A 73 3.57 -16.89 -40.72
CA GLU A 73 4.75 -17.72 -40.80
C GLU A 73 4.82 -18.75 -39.66
N GLN A 74 4.46 -18.38 -38.46
CA GLN A 74 4.38 -19.29 -37.30
C GLN A 74 3.33 -20.38 -37.48
N ASN A 75 2.18 -20.06 -38.06
CA ASN A 75 1.15 -21.04 -38.35
C ASN A 75 1.51 -22.00 -39.46
N ALA A 76 2.40 -21.59 -40.37
CA ALA A 76 2.88 -22.43 -41.49
C ALA A 76 3.95 -23.44 -41.07
N THR A 77 4.71 -23.19 -40.01
CA THR A 77 5.83 -24.04 -39.57
C THR A 77 5.46 -25.10 -38.52
N GLY A 78 4.23 -25.11 -38.02
CA GLY A 78 3.71 -26.18 -37.13
C GLY A 78 4.47 -26.42 -35.83
N LEU A 79 5.43 -25.55 -35.48
CA LEU A 79 6.17 -25.66 -34.24
C LEU A 79 5.34 -25.07 -33.09
N PRO A 80 5.11 -25.80 -32.00
CA PRO A 80 4.46 -25.22 -30.81
C PRO A 80 5.37 -24.13 -30.25
N VAL A 81 5.07 -22.89 -30.56
CA VAL A 81 5.69 -21.74 -29.85
C VAL A 81 5.17 -21.73 -28.45
N ASN A 82 5.91 -22.30 -27.54
CA ASN A 82 5.68 -22.18 -26.12
C ASN A 82 6.06 -20.74 -25.72
N ILE A 83 5.15 -19.81 -25.99
CA ILE A 83 5.29 -18.43 -25.47
C ILE A 83 5.07 -18.55 -23.97
N SER A 84 6.10 -18.93 -23.25
CA SER A 84 6.19 -18.64 -21.83
C SER A 84 6.16 -17.12 -21.71
N THR A 85 4.97 -16.58 -21.48
CA THR A 85 4.74 -15.16 -21.24
C THR A 85 5.30 -14.80 -19.84
N THR A 86 6.59 -15.08 -19.67
CA THR A 86 7.32 -14.66 -18.48
C THR A 86 7.58 -13.17 -18.69
N LEU A 87 6.85 -12.33 -17.97
CA LEU A 87 7.14 -10.90 -17.96
C LEU A 87 8.62 -10.69 -17.67
N PRO A 88 9.30 -9.80 -18.40
CA PRO A 88 10.72 -9.57 -18.21
C PRO A 88 10.96 -9.07 -16.78
N ARG A 89 12.00 -9.61 -16.14
CA ARG A 89 12.42 -9.16 -14.81
C ARG A 89 13.03 -7.76 -14.92
N MET A 90 12.59 -6.85 -14.07
CA MET A 90 13.21 -5.54 -13.94
C MET A 90 14.57 -5.66 -13.25
N SER A 91 15.50 -4.75 -13.54
CA SER A 91 16.69 -4.56 -12.69
C SER A 91 16.28 -4.05 -11.32
N PRO A 92 17.14 -4.18 -10.29
CA PRO A 92 16.83 -3.65 -8.95
C PRO A 92 16.44 -2.17 -8.96
N GLU A 93 17.14 -1.34 -9.71
CA GLU A 93 16.87 0.10 -9.80
C GLU A 93 15.50 0.37 -10.43
N LEU A 94 15.18 -0.34 -11.52
CA LEU A 94 13.88 -0.19 -12.19
C LEU A 94 12.72 -0.70 -11.33
N ALA A 95 12.91 -1.78 -10.58
CA ALA A 95 11.88 -2.30 -9.67
C ALA A 95 11.60 -1.34 -8.52
N LEU A 96 12.64 -0.74 -7.93
CA LEU A 96 12.50 0.26 -6.87
C LEU A 96 11.80 1.54 -7.39
N ASP A 97 12.16 2.00 -8.58
CA ASP A 97 11.52 3.13 -9.22
C ASP A 97 10.05 2.83 -9.60
N ALA A 98 9.77 1.62 -10.09
CA ALA A 98 8.39 1.16 -10.34
C ALA A 98 7.57 1.13 -9.04
N TYR A 99 8.15 0.68 -7.93
CA TYR A 99 7.53 0.71 -6.61
C TYR A 99 7.15 2.15 -6.20
N PHE A 100 8.06 3.12 -6.33
CA PHE A 100 7.77 4.51 -5.99
C PHE A 100 6.65 5.11 -6.86
N ARG A 101 6.68 4.86 -8.17
CA ARG A 101 5.61 5.29 -9.09
C ARG A 101 4.26 4.64 -8.75
N ARG A 102 4.24 3.36 -8.40
CA ARG A 102 3.01 2.65 -7.97
C ARG A 102 2.45 3.26 -6.69
N THR A 103 3.28 3.49 -5.69
CA THR A 103 2.88 4.08 -4.41
C THR A 103 2.32 5.48 -4.61
N GLN A 104 2.96 6.32 -5.43
CA GLN A 104 2.47 7.65 -5.76
C GLN A 104 1.12 7.59 -6.49
N ARG A 105 0.99 6.72 -7.49
CA ARG A 105 -0.28 6.52 -8.21
C ARG A 105 -1.39 6.06 -7.30
N GLN A 106 -1.11 5.09 -6.43
CA GLN A 106 -2.07 4.57 -5.47
C GLN A 106 -2.58 5.67 -4.53
N THR A 107 -1.72 6.55 -4.05
CA THR A 107 -2.08 7.72 -3.24
C THR A 107 -3.11 8.61 -3.93
N LEU A 108 -3.02 8.75 -5.25
CA LEU A 108 -3.90 9.62 -6.03
C LEU A 108 -5.20 8.90 -6.48
N GLN A 109 -5.13 7.60 -6.72
CA GLN A 109 -6.20 6.86 -7.40
C GLN A 109 -7.04 5.99 -6.49
N LEU A 110 -6.56 5.59 -5.29
CA LEU A 110 -7.36 4.78 -4.38
C LEU A 110 -8.48 5.63 -3.75
N GLY A 111 -9.71 5.41 -4.19
CA GLY A 111 -10.88 6.11 -3.68
C GLY A 111 -11.45 5.48 -2.42
N ALA A 112 -11.60 4.15 -2.42
CA ALA A 112 -12.13 3.41 -1.29
C ALA A 112 -11.70 1.95 -1.30
N TYR A 113 -11.75 1.29 -0.15
CA TYR A 113 -11.75 -0.17 -0.06
C TYR A 113 -12.55 -0.66 1.14
N THR A 114 -13.01 -1.90 1.05
CA THR A 114 -13.54 -2.67 2.18
C THR A 114 -12.78 -3.97 2.32
N ALA A 115 -12.69 -4.49 3.54
CA ALA A 115 -12.11 -5.80 3.83
C ALA A 115 -12.69 -6.37 5.14
N LYS A 116 -12.75 -7.69 5.24
CA LYS A 116 -12.92 -8.38 6.51
C LYS A 116 -11.57 -8.43 7.21
N THR A 117 -11.51 -8.01 8.48
CA THR A 117 -10.29 -8.02 9.29
C THR A 117 -10.50 -8.90 10.52
N ILE A 118 -9.53 -9.77 10.80
CA ILE A 118 -9.44 -10.54 12.04
C ILE A 118 -8.18 -10.07 12.74
N ILE A 119 -8.28 -9.72 14.02
CA ILE A 119 -7.16 -9.32 14.86
C ILE A 119 -7.10 -10.28 16.04
N GLU A 120 -6.00 -11.00 16.15
CA GLU A 120 -5.67 -11.81 17.30
C GLU A 120 -4.59 -11.12 18.13
N ALA A 121 -4.73 -11.13 19.43
CA ALA A 121 -3.75 -10.53 20.33
C ALA A 121 -3.54 -11.38 21.56
N ASP A 122 -2.27 -11.68 21.86
CA ASP A 122 -1.84 -12.51 22.97
C ASP A 122 -0.90 -11.76 23.91
N LEU A 123 -1.12 -11.96 25.20
CA LEU A 123 -0.24 -11.56 26.28
C LEU A 123 0.19 -12.83 27.06
N PRO A 124 1.21 -13.58 26.56
CA PRO A 124 1.55 -14.90 27.12
C PRO A 124 1.91 -14.86 28.61
N SER A 125 2.55 -13.77 29.06
CA SER A 125 2.97 -13.64 30.48
C SER A 125 1.79 -13.56 31.47
N THR A 126 0.60 -13.21 30.99
CA THR A 126 -0.64 -13.11 31.80
C THR A 126 -1.69 -14.11 31.34
N SER A 127 -1.36 -14.98 30.37
CA SER A 127 -2.29 -15.95 29.76
C SER A 127 -3.59 -15.31 29.26
N GLN A 128 -3.49 -14.09 28.73
CA GLN A 128 -4.64 -13.35 28.19
C GLN A 128 -4.60 -13.37 26.66
N HIS A 129 -5.76 -13.59 26.07
CA HIS A 129 -5.96 -13.68 24.63
C HIS A 129 -7.22 -12.92 24.21
N GLY A 130 -7.26 -12.45 22.97
CA GLY A 130 -8.46 -11.86 22.36
C GLY A 130 -8.42 -11.92 20.85
N GLU A 131 -9.56 -12.34 20.27
CA GLU A 131 -9.82 -12.32 18.82
C GLU A 131 -10.92 -11.32 18.53
N PHE A 132 -10.71 -10.44 17.54
CA PHE A 132 -11.69 -9.46 17.11
C PHE A 132 -11.89 -9.50 15.60
N GLU A 133 -13.09 -9.90 15.19
CA GLU A 133 -13.54 -9.86 13.81
C GLU A 133 -14.29 -8.55 13.55
N LEU A 134 -13.96 -7.87 12.45
CA LEU A 134 -14.56 -6.60 12.06
C LEU A 134 -14.56 -6.41 10.54
N MET A 135 -15.43 -5.53 10.06
CA MET A 135 -15.36 -5.00 8.70
C MET A 135 -14.60 -3.67 8.72
N ARG A 136 -13.57 -3.59 7.91
CA ARG A 136 -12.77 -2.40 7.67
C ARG A 136 -13.29 -1.68 6.43
N SER A 137 -13.45 -0.37 6.49
CA SER A 137 -13.80 0.46 5.34
C SER A 137 -12.96 1.73 5.32
N PHE A 138 -12.27 1.95 4.22
CA PHE A 138 -11.54 3.17 3.93
C PHE A 138 -12.26 3.96 2.85
N SER A 139 -12.27 5.27 2.96
CA SER A 139 -12.74 6.20 1.95
C SER A 139 -11.83 7.43 1.92
N ALA A 140 -11.31 7.73 0.75
CA ALA A 140 -10.48 8.92 0.54
C ALA A 140 -11.28 10.21 0.85
N PRO A 141 -10.63 11.28 1.34
CA PRO A 141 -9.18 11.35 1.50
C PRO A 141 -8.64 10.75 2.82
N ASN A 142 -9.44 10.65 3.89
CA ASN A 142 -8.93 10.39 5.23
C ASN A 142 -9.96 9.73 6.18
N SER A 143 -10.90 8.97 5.66
CA SER A 143 -11.89 8.26 6.49
C SER A 143 -11.55 6.79 6.58
N LEU A 144 -11.30 6.29 7.78
CA LEU A 144 -11.14 4.87 8.08
C LEU A 144 -12.11 4.49 9.20
N LYS A 145 -12.97 3.51 8.93
CA LYS A 145 -14.00 3.04 9.86
C LYS A 145 -13.88 1.55 10.08
N PHE A 146 -14.24 1.13 11.28
CA PHE A 146 -14.29 -0.27 11.69
C PHE A 146 -15.69 -0.58 12.22
N GLN A 147 -16.33 -1.58 11.64
CA GLN A 147 -17.62 -2.09 12.10
C GLN A 147 -17.39 -3.43 12.79
N PRO A 148 -17.60 -3.51 14.12
CA PRO A 148 -17.45 -4.76 14.85
C PRO A 148 -18.40 -5.84 14.33
N VAL A 149 -17.91 -7.07 14.22
CA VAL A 149 -18.71 -8.27 13.90
C VAL A 149 -18.77 -9.17 15.11
N ARG A 150 -17.63 -9.60 15.64
CA ARG A 150 -17.54 -10.52 16.78
C ARG A 150 -16.28 -10.24 17.58
N PHE A 151 -16.38 -10.43 18.91
CA PHE A 151 -15.22 -10.45 19.79
C PHE A 151 -15.30 -11.68 20.71
N GLU A 152 -14.17 -12.36 20.85
CA GLU A 152 -13.97 -13.45 21.82
C GLU A 152 -12.70 -13.18 22.62
N GLY A 153 -12.68 -13.59 23.92
CA GLY A 153 -11.52 -13.49 24.80
C GLY A 153 -11.60 -12.39 25.85
N ASP A 154 -10.43 -11.94 26.29
CA ASP A 154 -10.28 -11.04 27.46
C ASP A 154 -10.62 -9.59 27.14
N GLY A 155 -11.51 -9.01 27.94
CA GLY A 155 -11.87 -7.60 27.82
C GLY A 155 -10.69 -6.63 28.01
N PHE A 156 -9.66 -7.04 28.76
CA PHE A 156 -8.43 -6.27 28.90
C PHE A 156 -7.66 -6.21 27.56
N VAL A 157 -7.47 -7.35 26.89
CA VAL A 157 -6.83 -7.42 25.57
C VAL A 157 -7.60 -6.61 24.55
N LYS A 158 -8.94 -6.76 24.51
CA LYS A 158 -9.80 -5.95 23.67
C LYS A 158 -9.52 -4.46 23.81
N SER A 159 -9.61 -3.95 25.04
CA SER A 159 -9.60 -2.51 25.28
C SER A 159 -8.18 -1.91 25.25
N ASN A 160 -7.17 -2.67 25.68
CA ASN A 160 -5.82 -2.13 25.85
C ASN A 160 -4.85 -2.49 24.72
N VAL A 161 -5.17 -3.51 23.92
CA VAL A 161 -4.39 -3.91 22.75
C VAL A 161 -5.16 -3.56 21.48
N ILE A 162 -6.24 -4.28 21.20
CA ILE A 162 -6.91 -4.26 19.90
C ILE A 162 -7.58 -2.91 19.62
N VAL A 163 -8.41 -2.40 20.52
CA VAL A 163 -9.11 -1.11 20.32
C VAL A 163 -8.11 0.04 20.20
N ARG A 164 -7.01 0.01 20.95
CA ARG A 164 -5.97 1.05 20.85
C ARG A 164 -5.22 0.99 19.52
N LEU A 165 -4.98 -0.21 19.01
CA LEU A 165 -4.44 -0.42 17.68
C LEU A 165 -5.32 0.24 16.62
N LEU A 166 -6.61 -0.08 16.61
CA LEU A 166 -7.60 0.48 15.68
C LEU A 166 -7.74 2.00 15.81
N GLN A 167 -7.76 2.54 17.03
CA GLN A 167 -7.80 3.99 17.28
C GLN A 167 -6.56 4.71 16.73
N SER A 168 -5.40 4.09 16.86
CA SER A 168 -4.17 4.65 16.33
C SER A 168 -4.18 4.70 14.81
N GLU A 169 -4.64 3.64 14.16
CA GLU A 169 -4.77 3.58 12.72
C GLU A 169 -5.75 4.64 12.20
N THR A 170 -6.95 4.72 12.79
CA THR A 170 -7.94 5.74 12.47
C THR A 170 -7.35 7.15 12.61
N SER A 171 -6.72 7.43 13.75
CA SER A 171 -6.12 8.76 14.02
C SER A 171 -5.03 9.13 13.02
N HIS A 172 -4.21 8.14 12.58
CA HIS A 172 -3.16 8.36 11.59
C HIS A 172 -3.75 8.70 10.21
N VAL A 173 -4.80 8.00 9.80
CA VAL A 173 -5.52 8.27 8.54
C VAL A 173 -6.22 9.62 8.60
N GLU A 174 -6.98 9.92 9.66
CA GLU A 174 -7.73 11.17 9.84
C GLU A 174 -6.83 12.41 9.83
N LYS A 175 -5.64 12.31 10.42
CA LYS A 175 -4.65 13.40 10.44
C LYS A 175 -3.85 13.51 9.15
N ASN A 176 -4.07 12.63 8.18
CA ASN A 176 -3.32 12.58 6.92
C ASN A 176 -1.79 12.47 7.13
N GLU A 177 -1.38 11.68 8.14
CA GLU A 177 0.04 11.53 8.53
C GLU A 177 0.78 10.46 7.70
N ALA A 178 0.12 9.81 6.73
CA ALA A 178 0.68 8.72 5.92
C ALA A 178 2.03 9.07 5.27
N HIS A 179 2.20 10.33 4.80
CA HIS A 179 3.45 10.81 4.21
C HIS A 179 4.64 10.76 5.19
N THR A 180 4.37 10.83 6.50
CA THR A 180 5.42 10.88 7.53
C THR A 180 6.08 9.52 7.76
N THR A 181 5.41 8.43 7.39
CA THR A 181 5.83 7.04 7.62
C THR A 181 5.98 6.26 6.32
N ALA A 182 5.61 6.84 5.18
CA ALA A 182 5.69 6.22 3.87
C ALA A 182 7.10 5.67 3.58
N ILE A 183 7.17 4.49 2.98
CA ILE A 183 8.41 3.86 2.56
C ILE A 183 8.83 4.51 1.22
N ASN A 184 9.52 5.63 1.31
CA ASN A 184 10.00 6.41 0.16
C ASN A 184 11.41 6.97 0.43
N ASP A 185 11.98 7.58 -0.58
CA ASP A 185 13.32 8.18 -0.55
C ASP A 185 13.44 9.37 0.42
N SER A 186 12.35 10.08 0.70
CA SER A 186 12.34 11.18 1.69
C SER A 186 12.52 10.67 3.12
N ASN A 187 11.96 9.50 3.44
CA ASN A 187 12.00 8.92 4.78
C ASN A 187 13.13 7.91 4.97
N TYR A 188 13.57 7.21 3.89
CA TYR A 188 14.50 6.08 3.98
C TYR A 188 15.69 6.19 3.03
N LYS A 189 16.75 5.49 3.40
CA LYS A 189 17.83 5.06 2.51
C LYS A 189 17.60 3.60 2.15
N PHE A 190 17.76 3.26 0.87
CA PHE A 190 17.59 1.90 0.34
C PHE A 190 18.94 1.34 -0.06
N SER A 191 19.15 0.05 0.16
CA SER A 191 20.34 -0.69 -0.26
C SER A 191 19.93 -2.08 -0.74
N PHE A 192 20.13 -2.37 -2.01
CA PHE A 192 19.87 -3.69 -2.59
C PHE A 192 20.72 -4.77 -1.93
N LYS A 193 20.12 -5.92 -1.64
CA LYS A 193 20.75 -7.05 -0.93
C LYS A 193 20.82 -8.33 -1.75
N GLY A 194 20.07 -8.40 -2.82
CA GLY A 194 19.96 -9.61 -3.64
C GLY A 194 18.51 -9.95 -3.93
N ASP A 195 18.32 -11.12 -4.52
CA ASP A 195 17.01 -11.67 -4.83
C ASP A 195 16.61 -12.72 -3.79
N ASP A 196 15.29 -12.88 -3.63
CA ASP A 196 14.68 -13.90 -2.80
C ASP A 196 13.38 -14.39 -3.45
N GLN A 197 12.70 -15.36 -2.82
CA GLN A 197 11.43 -15.88 -3.29
C GLN A 197 10.41 -15.93 -2.16
N ILE A 198 9.27 -15.25 -2.36
CA ILE A 198 8.15 -15.24 -1.39
C ILE A 198 6.89 -15.73 -2.10
N GLY A 199 6.30 -16.83 -1.59
CA GLY A 199 5.05 -17.37 -2.13
C GLY A 199 5.12 -17.69 -3.64
N GLY A 200 6.28 -18.16 -4.13
CA GLY A 200 6.52 -18.44 -5.54
C GLY A 200 6.85 -17.23 -6.40
N ARG A 201 6.85 -16.02 -5.85
CA ARG A 201 7.25 -14.78 -6.55
C ARG A 201 8.74 -14.50 -6.33
N VAL A 202 9.46 -14.17 -7.39
CA VAL A 202 10.83 -13.65 -7.26
C VAL A 202 10.76 -12.18 -6.88
N VAL A 203 11.53 -11.79 -5.87
CA VAL A 203 11.53 -10.44 -5.30
C VAL A 203 12.94 -9.91 -5.16
N HIS A 204 13.12 -8.63 -5.36
CA HIS A 204 14.32 -7.91 -4.96
C HIS A 204 14.21 -7.50 -3.49
N VAL A 205 15.26 -7.77 -2.73
CA VAL A 205 15.38 -7.42 -1.30
C VAL A 205 16.15 -6.12 -1.15
N TYR A 206 15.56 -5.14 -0.45
CA TYR A 206 16.24 -3.90 -0.12
C TYR A 206 16.27 -3.71 1.39
N ALA A 207 17.46 -3.56 1.97
CA ALA A 207 17.57 -3.05 3.32
C ALA A 207 17.15 -1.59 3.35
N VAL A 208 16.29 -1.25 4.31
CA VAL A 208 15.80 0.11 4.54
C VAL A 208 16.29 0.63 5.87
N LYS A 209 16.80 1.87 5.87
CA LYS A 209 17.24 2.57 7.06
C LYS A 209 16.60 3.96 7.09
N PRO A 210 15.85 4.31 8.13
CA PRO A 210 15.25 5.63 8.23
C PRO A 210 16.32 6.75 8.24
N ARG A 211 16.00 7.88 7.61
CA ARG A 211 16.83 9.08 7.64
C ARG A 211 16.75 9.80 8.99
N THR A 212 15.66 9.59 9.72
CA THR A 212 15.43 10.20 11.05
C THR A 212 14.89 9.17 12.02
N LYS A 213 15.09 9.38 13.33
CA LYS A 213 14.45 8.56 14.37
C LYS A 213 13.09 9.15 14.73
N ARG A 214 12.07 8.72 14.03
CA ARG A 214 10.68 9.10 14.26
C ARG A 214 9.82 7.86 14.51
N VAL A 215 8.77 8.05 15.30
CA VAL A 215 7.75 7.02 15.53
C VAL A 215 7.13 6.64 14.19
N GLY A 216 6.96 5.34 13.90
CA GLY A 216 6.44 4.79 12.65
C GLY A 216 7.46 4.45 11.59
N LEU A 217 8.70 4.90 11.77
CA LEU A 217 9.78 4.48 10.90
C LEU A 217 10.47 3.23 11.46
N PHE A 218 10.89 2.35 10.58
CA PHE A 218 11.54 1.08 10.93
C PHE A 218 12.88 0.89 10.22
N LYS A 219 13.74 0.07 10.74
CA LYS A 219 14.91 -0.48 10.07
C LYS A 219 14.64 -1.95 9.77
N GLY A 220 14.99 -2.41 8.58
CA GLY A 220 14.71 -3.80 8.17
C GLY A 220 14.83 -3.98 6.68
N ASN A 221 13.97 -4.81 6.10
CA ASN A 221 13.95 -5.12 4.69
C ASN A 221 12.57 -4.86 4.08
N ILE A 222 12.57 -4.55 2.78
CA ILE A 222 11.39 -4.60 1.93
C ILE A 222 11.66 -5.51 0.75
N PHE A 223 10.60 -6.16 0.26
CA PHE A 223 10.64 -7.16 -0.79
C PHE A 223 9.73 -6.69 -1.93
N ILE A 224 10.32 -6.41 -3.08
CA ILE A 224 9.64 -5.84 -4.25
C ILE A 224 9.61 -6.89 -5.36
N ASP A 225 8.44 -7.17 -5.90
CA ASP A 225 8.24 -8.09 -7.03
C ASP A 225 9.00 -7.61 -8.26
N VAL A 226 9.84 -8.50 -8.84
CA VAL A 226 10.74 -8.16 -9.95
C VAL A 226 10.02 -7.88 -11.26
N THR A 227 8.74 -8.25 -11.39
CA THR A 227 7.98 -8.07 -12.63
C THR A 227 7.01 -6.91 -12.57
N THR A 228 6.44 -6.65 -11.40
CA THR A 228 5.38 -5.64 -11.22
C THR A 228 5.84 -4.40 -10.46
N GLY A 229 6.94 -4.47 -9.71
CA GLY A 229 7.37 -3.42 -8.81
C GLY A 229 6.44 -3.24 -7.60
N SER A 230 5.56 -4.21 -7.31
CA SER A 230 4.69 -4.14 -6.13
C SER A 230 5.45 -4.56 -4.87
N LEU A 231 5.13 -3.94 -3.74
CA LEU A 231 5.61 -4.39 -2.44
C LEU A 231 4.93 -5.70 -2.08
N VAL A 232 5.72 -6.73 -1.76
CA VAL A 232 5.23 -8.07 -1.37
C VAL A 232 5.30 -8.23 0.14
N ARG A 233 6.39 -7.76 0.77
CA ARG A 233 6.62 -7.83 2.22
C ARG A 233 7.43 -6.65 2.71
N ALA A 234 7.19 -6.25 3.94
CA ALA A 234 8.06 -5.39 4.73
C ALA A 234 8.26 -6.02 6.10
N GLU A 235 9.50 -6.02 6.60
CA GLU A 235 9.82 -6.59 7.91
C GLU A 235 10.90 -5.76 8.62
N GLY A 236 10.90 -5.80 9.93
CA GLY A 236 11.94 -5.13 10.68
C GLY A 236 11.56 -4.73 12.09
N GLU A 237 12.25 -3.71 12.60
CA GLU A 237 12.10 -3.17 13.95
C GLU A 237 11.87 -1.67 13.89
N PHE A 238 10.87 -1.16 14.63
CA PHE A 238 10.65 0.28 14.73
C PHE A 238 11.80 0.99 15.44
N VAL A 239 12.30 2.07 14.83
CA VAL A 239 13.48 2.80 15.35
C VAL A 239 13.17 3.69 16.54
N LYS A 240 11.88 3.93 16.82
CA LYS A 240 11.42 4.70 17.97
C LYS A 240 10.10 4.11 18.48
N SER A 241 10.11 3.73 19.75
CA SER A 241 8.91 3.24 20.41
C SER A 241 7.86 4.35 20.56
N PRO A 242 6.57 4.05 20.37
CA PRO A 242 5.47 5.00 20.54
C PRO A 242 5.17 5.32 22.00
N SER A 243 5.64 4.47 22.92
CA SER A 243 5.37 4.58 24.35
C SER A 243 6.60 4.22 25.17
N VAL A 244 6.77 4.89 26.31
CA VAL A 244 7.82 4.57 27.30
C VAL A 244 7.66 3.16 27.89
N PHE A 245 6.47 2.55 27.78
CA PHE A 245 6.20 1.20 28.28
C PHE A 245 6.57 0.11 27.26
N ILE A 246 6.84 0.45 26.00
CA ILE A 246 7.27 -0.47 24.97
C ILE A 246 8.77 -0.28 24.75
N LYS A 247 9.52 -1.38 24.84
CA LYS A 247 10.97 -1.38 24.64
C LYS A 247 11.32 -1.52 23.16
N LYS A 248 10.68 -2.46 22.49
CA LYS A 248 10.96 -2.88 21.12
C LYS A 248 9.70 -3.36 20.46
N ILE A 249 9.58 -3.18 19.16
CA ILE A 249 8.54 -3.77 18.32
C ILE A 249 9.20 -4.31 17.07
N GLU A 250 9.01 -5.60 16.80
CA GLU A 250 9.37 -6.28 15.56
C GLU A 250 8.10 -6.65 14.81
N PHE A 251 8.17 -6.63 13.49
CA PHE A 251 7.01 -6.97 12.67
C PHE A 251 7.41 -7.59 11.32
N VAL A 252 6.48 -8.35 10.76
CA VAL A 252 6.43 -8.79 9.37
C VAL A 252 5.07 -8.43 8.83
N GLN A 253 5.02 -7.73 7.69
CA GLN A 253 3.80 -7.31 7.02
C GLN A 253 3.82 -7.78 5.58
N ASP A 254 2.84 -8.60 5.19
CA ASP A 254 2.63 -9.06 3.83
C ASP A 254 1.59 -8.21 3.10
N PHE A 255 1.75 -8.11 1.78
CA PHE A 255 0.90 -7.30 0.91
C PHE A 255 0.38 -8.10 -0.28
N VAL A 256 -0.78 -7.68 -0.80
CA VAL A 256 -1.40 -8.20 -2.01
C VAL A 256 -1.70 -7.05 -2.98
N ASP A 257 -1.62 -7.36 -4.27
CA ASP A 257 -2.10 -6.45 -5.31
C ASP A 257 -3.59 -6.73 -5.59
N VAL A 258 -4.42 -5.72 -5.42
CA VAL A 258 -5.87 -5.79 -5.68
C VAL A 258 -6.24 -4.68 -6.66
N GLY A 259 -6.45 -5.04 -7.93
CA GLY A 259 -6.79 -4.06 -8.96
C GLY A 259 -5.75 -2.97 -9.17
N GLY A 260 -4.46 -3.28 -8.98
CA GLY A 260 -3.34 -2.33 -9.10
C GLY A 260 -3.00 -1.58 -7.82
N PHE A 261 -3.74 -1.80 -6.73
CA PHE A 261 -3.48 -1.25 -5.40
C PHE A 261 -2.80 -2.29 -4.51
N THR A 262 -1.69 -1.92 -3.90
CA THR A 262 -0.97 -2.76 -2.95
C THR A 262 -1.57 -2.58 -1.56
N LEU A 263 -2.22 -3.61 -1.02
CA LEU A 263 -2.93 -3.58 0.26
C LEU A 263 -2.37 -4.61 1.24
N PRO A 264 -2.33 -4.31 2.57
CA PRO A 264 -1.81 -5.23 3.58
C PRO A 264 -2.73 -6.43 3.77
N VAL A 265 -2.19 -7.65 3.79
CA VAL A 265 -2.97 -8.90 3.95
C VAL A 265 -2.79 -9.49 5.33
N HIS A 266 -1.54 -9.73 5.71
CA HIS A 266 -1.19 -10.36 6.96
C HIS A 266 -0.11 -9.56 7.67
N MET A 267 -0.26 -9.39 8.97
CA MET A 267 0.75 -8.78 9.82
C MET A 267 0.96 -9.63 11.05
N HIS A 268 2.20 -9.99 11.31
CA HIS A 268 2.66 -10.51 12.59
C HIS A 268 3.52 -9.47 13.29
N SER A 269 3.26 -9.24 14.57
CA SER A 269 4.06 -8.30 15.32
C SER A 269 4.27 -8.74 16.77
N VAL A 270 5.48 -8.49 17.27
CA VAL A 270 5.88 -8.78 18.65
C VAL A 270 6.40 -7.50 19.29
N ALA A 271 5.74 -7.07 20.35
CA ALA A 271 6.17 -5.95 21.18
C ALA A 271 6.71 -6.43 22.52
N ASP A 272 7.94 -6.07 22.86
CA ASP A 272 8.47 -6.22 24.21
C ASP A 272 7.99 -5.07 25.10
N THR A 273 7.20 -5.38 26.12
CA THR A 273 6.67 -4.37 27.04
C THR A 273 7.39 -4.42 28.40
N ARG A 274 7.34 -3.32 29.15
CA ARG A 274 7.94 -3.23 30.49
C ARG A 274 7.08 -3.87 31.59
N VAL A 275 5.80 -4.05 31.33
CA VAL A 275 4.82 -4.44 32.36
C VAL A 275 4.24 -5.83 32.09
N TYR A 276 3.92 -6.14 30.84
CA TYR A 276 3.22 -7.38 30.46
C TYR A 276 4.09 -8.38 29.70
N GLY A 277 5.43 -8.17 29.67
CA GLY A 277 6.30 -9.01 28.87
C GLY A 277 6.06 -8.82 27.36
N LYS A 278 5.95 -9.91 26.62
CA LYS A 278 5.65 -9.86 25.18
C LYS A 278 4.16 -9.67 24.95
N ALA A 279 3.83 -8.83 23.96
CA ALA A 279 2.52 -8.76 23.34
C ALA A 279 2.67 -9.17 21.88
N ILE A 280 1.92 -10.16 21.46
CA ILE A 280 1.92 -10.69 20.09
C ILE A 280 0.61 -10.25 19.46
N VAL A 281 0.67 -9.74 18.23
CA VAL A 281 -0.53 -9.33 17.49
C VAL A 281 -0.43 -9.85 16.07
N GLU A 282 -1.49 -10.54 15.64
CA GLU A 282 -1.73 -10.97 14.28
C GLU A 282 -2.89 -10.17 13.69
N VAL A 283 -2.78 -9.76 12.45
CA VAL A 283 -3.87 -9.09 11.73
C VAL A 283 -3.99 -9.71 10.34
N ASP A 284 -5.15 -10.28 10.07
CA ASP A 284 -5.51 -10.82 8.77
C ASP A 284 -6.58 -9.97 8.10
N ASN A 285 -6.30 -9.49 6.88
CA ASN A 285 -7.27 -8.77 6.05
C ASN A 285 -7.62 -9.64 4.83
N ARG A 286 -8.91 -9.86 4.58
CA ARG A 286 -9.40 -10.75 3.52
C ARG A 286 -10.53 -10.10 2.74
N GLY A 287 -10.74 -10.56 1.48
CA GLY A 287 -11.87 -10.16 0.67
C GLY A 287 -11.87 -8.67 0.32
N TYR A 288 -10.72 -8.10 0.02
CA TYR A 288 -10.61 -6.72 -0.41
C TYR A 288 -11.47 -6.41 -1.62
N GLN A 289 -12.23 -5.32 -1.52
CA GLN A 289 -12.92 -4.69 -2.63
C GLN A 289 -12.41 -3.24 -2.72
N ALA A 290 -11.47 -3.01 -3.63
CA ALA A 290 -10.89 -1.68 -3.85
C ALA A 290 -11.60 -0.98 -5.01
N ARG A 291 -11.78 0.34 -4.88
CA ARG A 291 -12.41 1.21 -5.89
C ARG A 291 -11.53 2.43 -6.14
N PRO A 292 -11.24 2.75 -7.40
CA PRO A 292 -10.56 3.99 -7.75
C PRO A 292 -11.48 5.21 -7.57
N VAL A 293 -10.87 6.39 -7.45
CA VAL A 293 -11.59 7.68 -7.28
C VAL A 293 -12.60 7.90 -8.40
N ASP A 294 -12.23 7.63 -9.66
CA ASP A 294 -13.09 7.86 -10.83
C ASP A 294 -14.36 7.01 -10.81
N ALA A 295 -14.27 5.77 -10.30
CA ALA A 295 -15.44 4.90 -10.16
C ALA A 295 -16.41 5.42 -9.07
N MET A 296 -15.93 6.11 -8.06
CA MET A 296 -16.76 6.73 -7.03
C MET A 296 -17.51 7.95 -7.58
N ALA A 297 -16.85 8.79 -8.37
CA ALA A 297 -17.47 9.95 -9.02
C ALA A 297 -18.58 9.52 -9.99
N ALA A 298 -18.37 8.47 -10.78
CA ALA A 298 -19.37 7.90 -11.68
C ALA A 298 -20.61 7.37 -10.93
N GLN A 299 -20.45 6.70 -9.79
CA GLN A 299 -21.58 6.24 -8.98
C GLN A 299 -22.37 7.38 -8.34
N GLN A 300 -21.71 8.46 -7.89
CA GLN A 300 -22.39 9.64 -7.34
C GLN A 300 -23.21 10.37 -8.40
N SER A 301 -22.70 10.50 -9.63
CA SER A 301 -23.43 11.13 -10.73
C SER A 301 -24.68 10.31 -11.15
N LEU A 302 -24.60 8.98 -11.17
CA LEU A 302 -25.74 8.13 -11.45
C LEU A 302 -26.80 8.18 -10.34
N ALA A 303 -26.41 8.24 -9.08
CA ALA A 303 -27.33 8.37 -7.95
C ALA A 303 -28.04 9.76 -7.91
N SER A 304 -27.40 10.81 -8.42
CA SER A 304 -27.97 12.16 -8.50
C SER A 304 -28.95 12.35 -9.67
N ILE A 305 -28.91 11.50 -10.69
CA ILE A 305 -29.82 11.55 -11.86
C ILE A 305 -31.10 10.72 -11.59
N GLY A 306 -31.08 9.82 -10.61
CA GLY A 306 -32.18 8.91 -10.24
C GLY A 306 -33.11 9.43 -9.13
N ASN A 307 -32.94 10.64 -8.63
CA ASN A 307 -33.82 11.35 -7.72
C ASN A 307 -34.43 12.56 -8.44
#